data_44bdfc814353a0b126a65ab45be63029
#
_entry.id   44bdfc814353a0b126a65ab45be63029
#
_cell.length_a   1.000
_cell.length_b   1.000
_cell.length_c   1.000
_cell.angle_alpha   90.00
_cell.angle_beta   90.00
_cell.angle_gamma   90.00
#
_symmetry.space_group_name_H-M   'P 1'
#
loop_
_entity.id
_entity.type
_entity.pdbx_description
1 polymer ?
#
loop_
_entity_poly.entity_id
_entity_poly.type
_entity_poly.pdbx_seq_one_letter_code
_entity_poly.pdbx_strand_id
1 'polypeptide(L)'
;MRTDLGDGHAVVDLCEAALDDADRLVPKVRIMAMQQQAHGASLAGERGLVDQLIDQADRLLPSVDDDLPWGNACRRTPGYLEVQRATCYGRLGLGAEAGALWSQVLALVPETARRDRGVYMARQATAAAAAREPDQAVEIARSAATIAVETRSARMRRELVTLERTMRPWQDAPVGRDLAEILGPVTEGS
;
A
#
# COMPACT_ATOMS: atom_id res chain seq x y z
N MET A 1 14.37 5.55 -4.87
CA MET A 1 14.71 4.67 -3.72
C MET A 1 14.90 3.25 -4.21
N ARG A 2 15.63 2.37 -3.47
CA ARG A 2 15.84 0.96 -3.87
C ARG A 2 14.53 0.18 -4.00
N THR A 3 13.56 0.48 -3.17
CA THR A 3 12.21 -0.10 -3.24
C THR A 3 11.54 0.16 -4.59
N ASP A 4 11.75 1.33 -5.19
CA ASP A 4 11.16 1.68 -6.50
C ASP A 4 11.86 0.96 -7.66
N LEU A 5 13.09 0.47 -7.43
CA LEU A 5 13.86 -0.35 -8.37
C LEU A 5 13.55 -1.84 -8.25
N GLY A 6 12.74 -2.26 -7.28
CA GLY A 6 12.40 -3.65 -7.05
C GLY A 6 13.50 -4.50 -6.39
N ASP A 7 14.58 -3.88 -5.90
CA ASP A 7 15.70 -4.56 -5.24
C ASP A 7 15.42 -4.77 -3.74
N GLY A 8 14.61 -5.80 -3.44
CA GLY A 8 14.15 -6.10 -2.08
C GLY A 8 15.28 -6.43 -1.11
N HIS A 9 16.23 -7.25 -1.52
CA HIS A 9 17.36 -7.64 -0.65
C HIS A 9 18.23 -6.44 -0.28
N ALA A 10 18.59 -5.59 -1.25
CA ALA A 10 19.36 -4.39 -0.93
C ALA A 10 18.61 -3.42 0.00
N VAL A 11 17.27 -3.40 -0.02
CA VAL A 11 16.49 -2.62 0.95
C VAL A 11 16.59 -3.23 2.34
N VAL A 12 16.48 -4.55 2.45
CA VAL A 12 16.63 -5.28 3.74
C VAL A 12 17.99 -4.99 4.34
N ASP A 13 19.09 -5.23 3.60
CA ASP A 13 20.48 -5.05 4.06
C ASP A 13 20.72 -3.61 4.56
N LEU A 14 20.25 -2.60 3.81
CA LEU A 14 20.41 -1.19 4.19
C LEU A 14 19.64 -0.84 5.46
N CYS A 15 18.45 -1.42 5.65
CA CYS A 15 17.65 -1.19 6.85
C CYS A 15 18.21 -1.95 8.05
N GLU A 16 18.75 -3.14 7.87
CA GLU A 16 19.49 -3.87 8.93
C GLU A 16 20.68 -3.05 9.42
N ALA A 17 21.52 -2.59 8.50
CA ALA A 17 22.65 -1.73 8.86
C ALA A 17 22.22 -0.44 9.59
N ALA A 18 21.06 0.13 9.23
CA ALA A 18 20.51 1.29 9.93
C ALA A 18 19.95 0.94 11.33
N LEU A 19 19.57 -0.32 11.56
CA LEU A 19 19.03 -0.80 12.83
C LEU A 19 20.09 -1.45 13.74
N ASP A 20 21.33 -1.66 13.28
CA ASP A 20 22.44 -2.21 14.10
C ASP A 20 22.67 -1.37 15.37
N ASP A 21 22.50 -0.04 15.28
CA ASP A 21 22.58 0.89 16.42
C ASP A 21 21.17 1.29 16.92
N ALA A 22 20.18 0.37 16.88
CA ALA A 22 18.78 0.66 17.19
C ALA A 22 18.56 1.36 18.54
N ASP A 23 19.37 1.03 19.55
CA ASP A 23 19.25 1.62 20.89
C ASP A 23 19.58 3.13 20.92
N ARG A 24 20.27 3.62 19.89
CA ARG A 24 20.58 5.05 19.71
C ARG A 24 19.52 5.79 18.90
N LEU A 25 18.61 5.06 18.25
CA LEU A 25 17.57 5.62 17.43
C LEU A 25 16.31 5.88 18.25
N VAL A 26 15.71 7.04 18.06
CA VAL A 26 14.40 7.34 18.63
C VAL A 26 13.33 6.40 18.05
N PRO A 27 12.28 6.04 18.82
CA PRO A 27 11.26 5.07 18.39
C PRO A 27 10.68 5.34 16.99
N LYS A 28 10.42 6.59 16.66
CA LYS A 28 9.92 7.03 15.35
C LYS A 28 10.83 6.60 14.19
N VAL A 29 12.14 6.78 14.34
CA VAL A 29 13.12 6.41 13.29
C VAL A 29 13.22 4.89 13.17
N ARG A 30 13.18 4.17 14.31
CA ARG A 30 13.15 2.70 14.31
C ARG A 30 11.93 2.16 13.57
N ILE A 31 10.73 2.70 13.84
CA ILE A 31 9.49 2.33 13.11
C ILE A 31 9.65 2.57 11.61
N MET A 32 10.19 3.72 11.20
CA MET A 32 10.40 4.03 9.78
C MET A 32 11.40 3.06 9.12
N ALA A 33 12.48 2.70 9.80
CA ALA A 33 13.45 1.73 9.30
C ALA A 33 12.84 0.32 9.17
N MET A 34 12.15 -0.17 10.22
CA MET A 34 11.44 -1.45 10.21
C MET A 34 10.38 -1.52 9.11
N GLN A 35 9.62 -0.44 8.91
CA GLN A 35 8.66 -0.33 7.81
C GLN A 35 9.34 -0.46 6.45
N GLN A 36 10.45 0.24 6.21
CA GLN A 36 11.18 0.14 4.94
C GLN A 36 11.77 -1.26 4.74
N GLN A 37 12.27 -1.88 5.80
CA GLN A 37 12.75 -3.26 5.76
C GLN A 37 11.62 -4.23 5.42
N ALA A 38 10.42 -4.08 6.01
CA ALA A 38 9.24 -4.87 5.66
C ALA A 38 8.85 -4.72 4.19
N HIS A 39 8.95 -3.50 3.64
CA HIS A 39 8.75 -3.26 2.21
C HIS A 39 9.80 -3.98 1.35
N GLY A 40 11.06 -4.03 1.76
CA GLY A 40 12.12 -4.82 1.12
C GLY A 40 11.81 -6.31 1.17
N ALA A 41 11.52 -6.82 2.37
CA ALA A 41 11.15 -8.22 2.61
C ALA A 41 9.95 -8.66 1.76
N SER A 42 8.94 -7.80 1.60
CA SER A 42 7.79 -8.09 0.74
C SER A 42 8.16 -8.25 -0.74
N LEU A 43 9.15 -7.51 -1.23
CA LEU A 43 9.69 -7.67 -2.60
C LEU A 43 10.55 -8.92 -2.75
N ALA A 44 11.21 -9.36 -1.67
CA ALA A 44 11.97 -10.60 -1.61
C ALA A 44 11.12 -11.86 -1.39
N GLY A 45 9.79 -11.70 -1.14
CA GLY A 45 8.89 -12.82 -0.89
C GLY A 45 8.89 -13.33 0.56
N GLU A 46 9.47 -12.59 1.50
CA GLU A 46 9.73 -13.00 2.89
C GLU A 46 8.58 -12.61 3.83
N ARG A 47 7.43 -13.30 3.75
CA ARG A 47 6.24 -13.00 4.57
C ARG A 47 6.55 -12.96 6.07
N GLY A 48 7.27 -13.96 6.58
CA GLY A 48 7.57 -14.05 8.02
C GLY A 48 8.33 -12.84 8.55
N LEU A 49 9.29 -12.32 7.77
CA LEU A 49 10.03 -11.11 8.12
C LEU A 49 9.13 -9.86 8.07
N VAL A 50 8.22 -9.76 7.07
CA VAL A 50 7.22 -8.69 7.02
C VAL A 50 6.40 -8.64 8.30
N ASP A 51 5.83 -9.79 8.71
CA ASP A 51 4.96 -9.87 9.89
C ASP A 51 5.73 -9.51 11.15
N GLN A 52 6.93 -10.07 11.33
CA GLN A 52 7.80 -9.77 12.46
C GLN A 52 8.12 -8.26 12.59
N LEU A 53 8.49 -7.61 11.49
CA LEU A 53 8.89 -6.20 11.48
C LEU A 53 7.71 -5.27 11.76
N ILE A 54 6.55 -5.53 11.17
CA ILE A 54 5.36 -4.72 11.42
C ILE A 54 4.87 -4.90 12.86
N ASP A 55 4.90 -6.12 13.41
CA ASP A 55 4.56 -6.37 14.81
C ASP A 55 5.54 -5.71 15.79
N GLN A 56 6.83 -5.67 15.45
CA GLN A 56 7.83 -4.94 16.25
C GLN A 56 7.57 -3.43 16.19
N ALA A 57 7.27 -2.89 15.03
CA ALA A 57 6.93 -1.47 14.84
C ALA A 57 5.68 -1.09 15.65
N ASP A 58 4.66 -1.96 15.66
CA ASP A 58 3.43 -1.74 16.43
C ASP A 58 3.68 -1.65 17.93
N ARG A 59 4.53 -2.53 18.45
CA ARG A 59 4.94 -2.48 19.87
C ARG A 59 5.69 -1.21 20.26
N LEU A 60 6.36 -0.55 19.31
CA LEU A 60 7.07 0.71 19.55
C LEU A 60 6.16 1.94 19.40
N LEU A 61 5.04 1.82 18.71
CA LEU A 61 4.17 2.94 18.40
C LEU A 61 3.71 3.76 19.62
N PRO A 62 3.37 3.15 20.78
CA PRO A 62 3.00 3.90 21.99
C PRO A 62 4.13 4.75 22.56
N SER A 63 5.39 4.46 22.25
CA SER A 63 6.56 5.20 22.74
C SER A 63 7.01 6.34 21.83
N VAL A 64 6.28 6.57 20.71
CA VAL A 64 6.59 7.68 19.82
C VAL A 64 6.10 9.00 20.42
N ASP A 65 7.03 9.94 20.58
CA ASP A 65 6.77 11.32 21.00
C ASP A 65 6.73 12.28 19.78
N ASP A 66 6.49 13.56 20.05
CA ASP A 66 6.45 14.63 19.01
C ASP A 66 7.74 15.45 18.95
N ASP A 67 8.84 15.01 19.57
CA ASP A 67 10.10 15.74 19.66
C ASP A 67 10.71 16.08 18.28
N LEU A 68 10.43 15.23 17.28
CA LEU A 68 10.84 15.49 15.90
C LEU A 68 9.67 16.00 15.07
N PRO A 69 9.81 17.14 14.34
CA PRO A 69 8.73 17.74 13.56
C PRO A 69 8.35 16.96 12.30
N TRP A 70 9.14 15.97 11.91
CA TRP A 70 8.96 15.11 10.74
C TRP A 70 8.66 13.66 11.13
N GLY A 71 8.20 12.86 10.18
CA GLY A 71 7.96 11.41 10.40
C GLY A 71 6.73 11.10 11.28
N ASN A 72 5.84 12.07 11.53
CA ASN A 72 4.70 11.89 12.43
C ASN A 72 3.54 11.07 11.84
N ALA A 73 3.65 10.60 10.59
CA ALA A 73 2.61 9.82 9.94
C ALA A 73 2.28 8.52 10.71
N CYS A 74 3.30 7.85 11.28
CA CYS A 74 3.09 6.63 12.05
C CYS A 74 2.21 6.82 13.30
N ARG A 75 2.17 8.03 13.87
CA ARG A 75 1.34 8.36 15.04
C ARG A 75 0.00 9.00 14.67
N ARG A 76 0.01 9.84 13.63
CA ARG A 76 -1.15 10.70 13.29
C ARG A 76 -2.10 10.09 12.28
N THR A 77 -1.64 9.10 11.50
CA THR A 77 -2.48 8.43 10.51
C THR A 77 -3.14 7.20 11.15
N PRO A 78 -4.45 7.18 11.31
CA PRO A 78 -5.15 5.99 11.77
C PRO A 78 -4.83 4.78 10.90
N GLY A 79 -4.56 3.65 11.52
CA GLY A 79 -4.24 2.42 10.78
C GLY A 79 -2.94 2.50 9.97
N TYR A 80 -1.95 3.30 10.41
CA TYR A 80 -0.70 3.50 9.65
C TYR A 80 0.04 2.19 9.37
N LEU A 81 0.19 1.33 10.37
CA LEU A 81 0.92 0.06 10.21
C LEU A 81 0.10 -0.96 9.43
N GLU A 82 -1.22 -0.94 9.54
CA GLU A 82 -2.13 -1.74 8.71
C GLU A 82 -2.02 -1.36 7.23
N VAL A 83 -1.86 -0.06 6.90
CA VAL A 83 -1.56 0.40 5.54
C VAL A 83 -0.25 -0.20 5.03
N GLN A 84 0.80 -0.26 5.88
CA GLN A 84 2.09 -0.85 5.50
C GLN A 84 1.94 -2.37 5.31
N ARG A 85 1.29 -3.08 6.23
CA ARG A 85 1.04 -4.52 6.14
C ARG A 85 0.24 -4.86 4.88
N ALA A 86 -0.87 -4.17 4.65
CA ALA A 86 -1.71 -4.38 3.45
C ALA A 86 -0.92 -4.15 2.15
N THR A 87 -0.03 -3.14 2.13
CA THR A 87 0.85 -2.87 0.99
C THR A 87 1.84 -4.02 0.77
N CYS A 88 2.45 -4.54 1.83
CA CYS A 88 3.37 -5.66 1.77
C CYS A 88 2.67 -6.94 1.33
N TYR A 89 1.48 -7.23 1.86
CA TYR A 89 0.69 -8.39 1.48
C TYR A 89 0.26 -8.36 0.01
N GLY A 90 -0.11 -7.19 -0.50
CA GLY A 90 -0.38 -7.02 -1.94
C GLY A 90 0.83 -7.38 -2.81
N ARG A 91 2.05 -7.01 -2.41
CA ARG A 91 3.30 -7.38 -3.12
C ARG A 91 3.63 -8.86 -3.03
N LEU A 92 3.32 -9.48 -1.90
CA LEU A 92 3.47 -10.93 -1.67
C LEU A 92 2.43 -11.78 -2.43
N GLY A 93 1.47 -11.15 -3.13
CA GLY A 93 0.39 -11.87 -3.82
C GLY A 93 -0.70 -12.41 -2.90
N LEU A 94 -0.73 -11.99 -1.62
CA LEU A 94 -1.73 -12.39 -0.62
C LEU A 94 -3.00 -11.54 -0.79
N GLY A 95 -3.71 -11.73 -1.90
CA GLY A 95 -4.82 -10.87 -2.32
C GLY A 95 -5.95 -10.80 -1.31
N ALA A 96 -6.41 -11.94 -0.79
CA ALA A 96 -7.52 -12.01 0.16
C ALA A 96 -7.18 -11.30 1.49
N GLU A 97 -5.99 -11.58 2.04
CA GLU A 97 -5.54 -10.95 3.28
C GLU A 97 -5.30 -9.45 3.11
N ALA A 98 -4.70 -9.04 1.99
CA ALA A 98 -4.53 -7.62 1.67
C ALA A 98 -5.87 -6.91 1.52
N GLY A 99 -6.85 -7.52 0.84
CA GLY A 99 -8.20 -6.98 0.67
C GLY A 99 -8.92 -6.75 2.00
N ALA A 100 -8.82 -7.71 2.93
CA ALA A 100 -9.39 -7.60 4.28
C ALA A 100 -8.75 -6.43 5.06
N LEU A 101 -7.43 -6.29 5.01
CA LEU A 101 -6.73 -5.17 5.66
C LEU A 101 -7.10 -3.82 5.04
N TRP A 102 -7.21 -3.72 3.71
CA TRP A 102 -7.65 -2.50 3.05
C TRP A 102 -9.07 -2.09 3.46
N SER A 103 -9.98 -3.06 3.64
CA SER A 103 -11.33 -2.78 4.15
C SER A 103 -11.28 -2.16 5.55
N GLN A 104 -10.44 -2.70 6.45
CA GLN A 104 -10.26 -2.15 7.80
C GLN A 104 -9.66 -0.75 7.76
N VAL A 105 -8.62 -0.52 6.95
CA VAL A 105 -8.00 0.79 6.77
C VAL A 105 -9.02 1.82 6.27
N LEU A 106 -9.80 1.49 5.24
CA LEU A 106 -10.79 2.39 4.65
C LEU A 106 -11.92 2.75 5.62
N ALA A 107 -12.23 1.88 6.59
CA ALA A 107 -13.19 2.18 7.64
C ALA A 107 -12.67 3.23 8.65
N LEU A 108 -11.34 3.36 8.80
CA LEU A 108 -10.71 4.31 9.71
C LEU A 108 -10.38 5.66 9.05
N VAL A 109 -10.21 5.68 7.73
CA VAL A 109 -9.80 6.88 7.00
C VAL A 109 -10.99 7.83 6.81
N PRO A 110 -10.89 9.11 7.23
CA PRO A 110 -11.95 10.08 7.05
C PRO A 110 -12.36 10.26 5.58
N GLU A 111 -13.66 10.48 5.33
CA GLU A 111 -14.16 10.72 3.96
C GLU A 111 -13.52 11.95 3.31
N THR A 112 -13.16 12.94 4.11
CA THR A 112 -12.47 14.15 3.66
C THR A 112 -11.05 13.90 3.14
N ALA A 113 -10.41 12.80 3.53
CA ALA A 113 -9.08 12.40 3.06
C ALA A 113 -9.16 11.73 1.66
N ARG A 114 -9.84 12.38 0.71
CA ARG A 114 -10.20 11.81 -0.60
C ARG A 114 -9.02 11.21 -1.36
N ARG A 115 -7.86 11.88 -1.36
CA ARG A 115 -6.67 11.38 -2.09
C ARG A 115 -6.14 10.07 -1.51
N ASP A 116 -6.06 9.95 -0.20
CA ASP A 116 -5.58 8.72 0.45
C ASP A 116 -6.61 7.60 0.29
N ARG A 117 -7.90 7.90 0.49
CA ARG A 117 -8.98 6.94 0.23
C ARG A 117 -8.93 6.38 -1.18
N GLY A 118 -8.79 7.22 -2.20
CA GLY A 118 -8.72 6.78 -3.59
C GLY A 118 -7.51 5.90 -3.87
N VAL A 119 -6.34 6.21 -3.29
CA VAL A 119 -5.15 5.34 -3.38
C VAL A 119 -5.40 3.98 -2.72
N TYR A 120 -6.02 3.95 -1.54
CA TYR A 120 -6.29 2.70 -0.82
C TYR A 120 -7.36 1.87 -1.52
N MET A 121 -8.39 2.50 -2.09
CA MET A 121 -9.38 1.82 -2.95
C MET A 121 -8.73 1.20 -4.18
N ALA A 122 -7.84 1.91 -4.88
CA ALA A 122 -7.13 1.35 -6.04
C ALA A 122 -6.27 0.13 -5.66
N ARG A 123 -5.62 0.16 -4.49
CA ARG A 123 -4.88 -0.99 -3.95
C ARG A 123 -5.80 -2.13 -3.51
N GLN A 124 -6.95 -1.83 -2.93
CA GLN A 124 -7.97 -2.82 -2.59
C GLN A 124 -8.50 -3.51 -3.84
N ALA A 125 -8.79 -2.75 -4.91
CA ALA A 125 -9.19 -3.31 -6.19
C ALA A 125 -8.11 -4.26 -6.76
N THR A 126 -6.83 -3.88 -6.67
CA THR A 126 -5.72 -4.74 -7.08
C THR A 126 -5.65 -6.02 -6.24
N ALA A 127 -5.92 -5.92 -4.94
CA ALA A 127 -5.97 -7.08 -4.05
C ALA A 127 -7.13 -8.03 -4.39
N ALA A 128 -8.32 -7.50 -4.70
CA ALA A 128 -9.47 -8.29 -5.17
C ALA A 128 -9.15 -9.01 -6.50
N ALA A 129 -8.54 -8.32 -7.46
CA ALA A 129 -8.08 -8.94 -8.71
C ALA A 129 -7.07 -10.08 -8.46
N ALA A 130 -6.11 -9.88 -7.54
CA ALA A 130 -5.16 -10.91 -7.14
C ALA A 130 -5.82 -12.10 -6.42
N ALA A 131 -6.90 -11.86 -5.69
CA ALA A 131 -7.74 -12.88 -5.05
C ALA A 131 -8.68 -13.62 -6.05
N ARG A 132 -8.59 -13.33 -7.35
CA ARG A 132 -9.47 -13.88 -8.40
C ARG A 132 -10.94 -13.42 -8.30
N GLU A 133 -11.17 -12.23 -7.79
CA GLU A 133 -12.48 -11.59 -7.66
C GLU A 133 -12.57 -10.37 -8.61
N PRO A 134 -12.59 -10.58 -9.96
CA PRO A 134 -12.48 -9.50 -10.92
C PRO A 134 -13.69 -8.55 -10.91
N ASP A 135 -14.89 -9.04 -10.63
CA ASP A 135 -16.10 -8.21 -10.54
C ASP A 135 -16.01 -7.23 -9.37
N GLN A 136 -15.56 -7.71 -8.21
CA GLN A 136 -15.30 -6.87 -7.04
C GLN A 136 -14.20 -5.83 -7.31
N ALA A 137 -13.14 -6.24 -8.03
CA ALA A 137 -12.07 -5.34 -8.41
C ALA A 137 -12.57 -4.16 -9.24
N VAL A 138 -13.43 -4.41 -10.22
CA VAL A 138 -14.03 -3.38 -11.08
C VAL A 138 -14.98 -2.47 -10.31
N GLU A 139 -15.80 -3.01 -9.42
CA GLU A 139 -16.71 -2.21 -8.59
C GLU A 139 -15.93 -1.21 -7.71
N ILE A 140 -14.86 -1.67 -7.06
CA ILE A 140 -14.00 -0.80 -6.24
C ILE A 140 -13.26 0.21 -7.12
N ALA A 141 -12.77 -0.21 -8.30
CA ALA A 141 -12.04 0.63 -9.24
C ALA A 141 -12.87 1.82 -9.72
N ARG A 142 -14.18 1.66 -9.92
CA ARG A 142 -15.10 2.72 -10.31
C ARG A 142 -15.04 3.91 -9.35
N SER A 143 -15.12 3.64 -8.06
CA SER A 143 -15.01 4.67 -7.03
C SER A 143 -13.62 5.33 -7.00
N ALA A 144 -12.56 4.54 -7.14
CA ALA A 144 -11.19 5.06 -7.18
C ALA A 144 -10.94 5.94 -8.41
N ALA A 145 -11.45 5.54 -9.59
CA ALA A 145 -11.31 6.28 -10.84
C ALA A 145 -12.01 7.65 -10.77
N THR A 146 -13.22 7.71 -10.21
CA THR A 146 -13.93 8.98 -9.98
C THR A 146 -13.07 9.95 -9.17
N ILE A 147 -12.50 9.48 -8.05
CA ILE A 147 -11.62 10.32 -7.21
C ILE A 147 -10.33 10.70 -7.98
N ALA A 148 -9.79 9.79 -8.80
CA ALA A 148 -8.58 10.07 -9.58
C ALA A 148 -8.77 11.21 -10.58
N VAL A 149 -9.90 11.23 -11.28
CA VAL A 149 -10.28 12.29 -12.22
C VAL A 149 -10.45 13.63 -11.48
N GLU A 150 -11.24 13.64 -10.39
CA GLU A 150 -11.49 14.85 -9.60
C GLU A 150 -10.22 15.45 -9.00
N THR A 151 -9.31 14.62 -8.47
CA THR A 151 -8.13 15.09 -7.75
C THR A 151 -6.89 15.23 -8.62
N ARG A 152 -6.92 14.74 -9.86
CA ARG A 152 -5.77 14.66 -10.79
C ARG A 152 -4.53 14.04 -10.14
N SER A 153 -4.72 13.01 -9.32
CA SER A 153 -3.66 12.40 -8.52
C SER A 153 -2.78 11.46 -9.36
N ALA A 154 -1.54 11.89 -9.65
CA ALA A 154 -0.56 11.04 -10.35
C ALA A 154 -0.22 9.75 -9.56
N ARG A 155 -0.27 9.78 -8.22
CA ARG A 155 -0.08 8.59 -7.39
C ARG A 155 -1.20 7.58 -7.62
N MET A 156 -2.45 8.03 -7.60
CA MET A 156 -3.62 7.17 -7.80
C MET A 156 -3.63 6.57 -9.21
N ARG A 157 -3.27 7.36 -10.23
CA ARG A 157 -3.12 6.86 -11.60
C ARG A 157 -2.14 5.69 -11.67
N ARG A 158 -0.97 5.77 -11.00
CA ARG A 158 0.00 4.67 -10.96
C ARG A 158 -0.57 3.39 -10.33
N GLU A 159 -1.38 3.53 -9.27
CA GLU A 159 -2.04 2.37 -8.66
C GLU A 159 -3.09 1.77 -9.60
N LEU A 160 -3.87 2.58 -10.32
CA LEU A 160 -4.85 2.10 -11.30
C LEU A 160 -4.19 1.42 -12.50
N VAL A 161 -3.03 1.89 -12.96
CA VAL A 161 -2.22 1.18 -13.97
C VAL A 161 -1.72 -0.19 -13.43
N THR A 162 -1.45 -0.30 -12.14
CA THR A 162 -1.10 -1.59 -11.53
C THR A 162 -2.30 -2.53 -11.51
N LEU A 163 -3.49 -2.03 -11.19
CA LEU A 163 -4.73 -2.78 -11.28
C LEU A 163 -4.97 -3.30 -12.71
N GLU A 164 -4.86 -2.44 -13.72
CA GLU A 164 -5.02 -2.81 -15.13
C GLU A 164 -4.11 -3.99 -15.51
N ARG A 165 -2.84 -3.95 -15.10
CA ARG A 165 -1.91 -5.06 -15.32
C ARG A 165 -2.34 -6.35 -14.62
N THR A 166 -2.85 -6.26 -13.39
CA THR A 166 -3.32 -7.41 -12.61
C THR A 166 -4.57 -8.02 -13.25
N MET A 167 -5.40 -7.19 -13.88
CA MET A 167 -6.63 -7.59 -14.56
C MET A 167 -6.42 -8.16 -15.98
N ARG A 168 -5.20 -8.18 -16.50
CA ARG A 168 -4.90 -8.75 -17.85
C ARG A 168 -5.51 -10.12 -18.14
N PRO A 169 -5.57 -11.09 -17.20
CA PRO A 169 -6.20 -12.38 -17.46
C PRO A 169 -7.68 -12.30 -17.87
N TRP A 170 -8.35 -11.18 -17.58
CA TRP A 170 -9.76 -10.95 -17.90
C TRP A 170 -9.99 -9.87 -18.96
N GLN A 171 -8.93 -9.38 -19.63
CA GLN A 171 -9.01 -8.24 -20.56
C GLN A 171 -10.05 -8.42 -21.67
N ASP A 172 -10.25 -9.64 -22.17
CA ASP A 172 -11.20 -9.97 -23.25
C ASP A 172 -12.60 -10.35 -22.73
N ALA A 173 -12.76 -10.47 -21.42
CA ALA A 173 -14.03 -10.72 -20.76
C ALA A 173 -14.86 -9.42 -20.62
N PRO A 174 -16.17 -9.50 -20.36
CA PRO A 174 -17.00 -8.31 -20.10
C PRO A 174 -16.40 -7.43 -18.99
N VAL A 175 -16.01 -8.02 -17.88
CA VAL A 175 -15.43 -7.32 -16.72
C VAL A 175 -14.14 -6.56 -17.06
N GLY A 176 -13.32 -7.06 -17.99
CA GLY A 176 -12.11 -6.38 -18.46
C GLY A 176 -12.43 -5.16 -19.34
N ARG A 177 -13.46 -5.27 -20.19
CA ARG A 177 -13.96 -4.14 -20.98
C ARG A 177 -14.54 -3.05 -20.09
N ASP A 178 -15.33 -3.42 -19.08
CA ASP A 178 -15.88 -2.49 -18.10
C ASP A 178 -14.75 -1.72 -17.37
N LEU A 179 -13.67 -2.41 -16.99
CA LEU A 179 -12.51 -1.75 -16.40
C LEU A 179 -11.88 -0.74 -17.37
N ALA A 180 -11.68 -1.11 -18.64
CA ALA A 180 -11.08 -0.23 -19.63
C ALA A 180 -11.92 1.06 -19.83
N GLU A 181 -13.25 0.95 -19.86
CA GLU A 181 -14.16 2.11 -19.92
C GLU A 181 -14.02 3.01 -18.68
N ILE A 182 -13.93 2.41 -17.48
CA ILE A 182 -13.74 3.14 -16.22
C ILE A 182 -12.41 3.90 -16.19
N LEU A 183 -11.34 3.31 -16.72
CA LEU A 183 -9.99 3.88 -16.66
C LEU A 183 -9.69 4.86 -17.81
N GLY A 184 -10.44 4.85 -18.90
CA GLY A 184 -10.26 5.76 -20.03
C GLY A 184 -10.09 7.23 -19.62
N PRO A 185 -11.03 7.82 -18.87
CA PRO A 185 -10.92 9.23 -18.42
C PRO A 185 -9.70 9.52 -17.51
N VAL A 186 -9.17 8.50 -16.80
CA VAL A 186 -8.00 8.66 -15.93
C VAL A 186 -6.71 8.74 -16.75
N THR A 187 -6.67 8.07 -17.89
CA THR A 187 -5.49 8.01 -18.78
C THR A 187 -5.44 9.16 -19.77
N GLU A 188 -6.59 9.64 -20.27
CA GLU A 188 -6.70 10.72 -21.26
C GLU A 188 -6.42 12.12 -20.66
N GLY A 189 -6.53 12.30 -19.38
CA GLY A 189 -6.30 13.57 -18.66
C GLY A 189 -4.84 13.92 -18.39
N SER A 190 -3.88 13.45 -19.22
CA SER A 190 -2.43 13.63 -19.02
C SER A 190 -1.87 14.75 -19.88
#